data_5d345d93241d3174f64618be6382d6e8
#
_entry.id   5d345d93241d3174f64618be6382d6e8
#
_cell.length_a   1.000
_cell.length_b   1.000
_cell.length_c   1.000
_cell.angle_alpha   90.00
_cell.angle_beta   90.00
_cell.angle_gamma   90.00
#
_symmetry.space_group_name_H-M   'P 1'
#
loop_
_entity.id
_entity.type
_entity.pdbx_description
1 polymer ?
#
loop_
_entity_poly.entity_id
_entity_poly.type
_entity_poly.pdbx_seq_one_letter_code
_entity_poly.pdbx_strand_id
1 'polypeptide(L)'
;TANTVQGVLNGARQVEVTMNGIGERAGNTSLEEIAMIFKSHKERGIITNINTTKIYGVSRMVSSLMNMPIQPNKAIVGRNAFAHSSGIHQDGVLKNRESYEIIDPKDVGIDDNAIVLTARSGRAALKHRLQVLGVELSQEKLDKVYEEFLKLADRKKDINDDDILMLAGKDRTAMHRIKLEYLQVTSGVGLQSVASICLNIAGERFEAAASGNGPV
;
A
#
# COMPACT_ATOMS: atom_id res chain seq x y z
N THR A 1 0.65 17.82 16.03
CA THR A 1 2.05 17.83 15.53
C THR A 1 2.66 19.23 15.67
N ALA A 2 2.08 20.27 15.06
CA ALA A 2 2.66 21.63 15.07
C ALA A 2 2.91 22.19 16.48
N ASN A 3 1.94 22.06 17.38
CA ASN A 3 2.10 22.55 18.78
C ASN A 3 3.22 21.81 19.51
N THR A 4 3.39 20.51 19.29
CA THR A 4 4.48 19.72 19.88
C THR A 4 5.84 20.18 19.37
N VAL A 5 5.96 20.43 18.06
CA VAL A 5 7.18 20.97 17.45
C VAL A 5 7.50 22.35 18.06
N GLN A 6 6.51 23.24 18.18
CA GLN A 6 6.70 24.55 18.83
C GLN A 6 7.12 24.43 20.29
N GLY A 7 6.55 23.45 21.03
CA GLY A 7 6.99 23.19 22.40
C GLY A 7 8.46 22.85 22.48
N VAL A 8 8.96 21.97 21.58
CA VAL A 8 10.39 21.61 21.53
C VAL A 8 11.27 22.81 21.15
N LEU A 9 10.85 23.59 20.15
CA LEU A 9 11.57 24.81 19.73
C LEU A 9 11.64 25.86 20.84
N ASN A 10 10.68 25.82 21.76
CA ASN A 10 10.66 26.71 22.92
C ASN A 10 11.19 26.08 24.23
N GLY A 11 11.93 24.97 24.12
CA GLY A 11 12.73 24.44 25.22
C GLY A 11 12.23 23.12 25.84
N ALA A 12 11.11 22.55 25.39
CA ALA A 12 10.71 21.23 25.84
C ALA A 12 11.74 20.19 25.40
N ARG A 13 12.16 19.33 26.35
CA ARG A 13 13.15 18.26 26.11
C ARG A 13 12.55 16.90 26.01
N GLN A 14 11.31 16.75 26.43
CA GLN A 14 10.53 15.53 26.33
C GLN A 14 9.14 15.88 25.81
N VAL A 15 8.63 15.05 24.90
CA VAL A 15 7.27 15.12 24.39
C VAL A 15 6.63 13.74 24.44
N GLU A 16 5.37 13.69 24.80
CA GLU A 16 4.56 12.48 24.80
C GLU A 16 3.75 12.44 23.52
N VAL A 17 3.85 11.33 22.81
CA VAL A 17 3.25 11.13 21.49
C VAL A 17 2.77 9.69 21.37
N THR A 18 1.92 9.42 20.41
CA THR A 18 1.39 8.07 20.19
C THR A 18 1.60 7.63 18.75
N MET A 19 1.80 6.32 18.54
CA MET A 19 1.82 5.77 17.18
C MET A 19 0.45 5.99 16.52
N ASN A 20 0.46 6.42 15.27
CA ASN A 20 -0.73 6.76 14.48
C ASN A 20 -1.57 7.93 15.06
N GLY A 21 -1.10 8.59 16.09
CA GLY A 21 -1.84 9.64 16.77
C GLY A 21 -3.02 9.12 17.60
N ILE A 22 -3.02 7.85 18.00
CA ILE A 22 -4.11 7.24 18.77
C ILE A 22 -4.30 7.97 20.10
N GLY A 23 -5.56 8.23 20.48
CA GLY A 23 -5.92 8.88 21.73
C GLY A 23 -7.40 9.22 21.77
N GLU A 24 -7.82 9.80 22.87
CA GLU A 24 -9.20 10.25 23.05
C GLU A 24 -9.58 11.32 22.03
N ARG A 25 -10.86 11.36 21.68
CA ARG A 25 -11.47 12.36 20.81
C ARG A 25 -10.80 12.48 19.45
N ALA A 26 -10.06 13.55 19.19
CA ALA A 26 -9.32 13.78 17.93
C ALA A 26 -7.91 13.15 17.92
N GLY A 27 -7.55 12.42 18.96
CA GLY A 27 -6.26 11.77 19.11
C GLY A 27 -5.16 12.66 19.69
N ASN A 28 -3.96 12.10 19.72
CA ASN A 28 -2.74 12.72 20.19
C ASN A 28 -1.81 13.09 19.03
N THR A 29 -0.69 13.72 19.36
CA THR A 29 0.38 13.94 18.38
C THR A 29 0.96 12.62 17.91
N SER A 30 1.12 12.48 16.61
CA SER A 30 1.66 11.27 15.99
C SER A 30 3.16 11.16 16.14
N LEU A 31 3.66 10.04 16.67
CA LEU A 31 5.08 9.76 16.83
C LEU A 31 5.81 9.81 15.49
N GLU A 32 5.25 9.17 14.47
CA GLU A 32 5.82 9.10 13.12
C GLU A 32 6.04 10.48 12.51
N GLU A 33 5.10 11.40 12.72
CA GLU A 33 5.21 12.77 12.19
C GLU A 33 6.31 13.55 12.91
N ILE A 34 6.38 13.48 14.25
CA ILE A 34 7.40 14.17 15.04
C ILE A 34 8.79 13.63 14.74
N ALA A 35 8.96 12.32 14.70
CA ALA A 35 10.23 11.67 14.39
C ALA A 35 10.77 12.08 13.02
N MET A 36 9.88 12.11 12.01
CA MET A 36 10.29 12.47 10.65
C MET A 36 10.51 13.97 10.47
N ILE A 37 9.79 14.85 11.18
CA ILE A 37 10.08 16.27 11.19
C ILE A 37 11.50 16.51 11.74
N PHE A 38 11.88 15.88 12.85
CA PHE A 38 13.21 16.07 13.41
C PHE A 38 14.30 15.47 12.51
N LYS A 39 14.03 14.35 11.86
CA LYS A 39 14.95 13.74 10.89
C LYS A 39 15.15 14.61 9.65
N SER A 40 14.08 15.22 9.12
CA SER A 40 14.12 16.05 7.90
C SER A 40 14.70 17.45 8.14
N HIS A 41 14.61 17.97 9.36
CA HIS A 41 15.06 19.31 9.74
C HIS A 41 16.23 19.27 10.70
N LYS A 42 17.28 18.51 10.35
CA LYS A 42 18.51 18.37 11.16
C LYS A 42 19.22 19.71 11.42
N GLU A 43 19.07 20.67 10.50
CA GLU A 43 19.62 22.01 10.62
C GLU A 43 19.12 22.79 11.87
N ARG A 44 18.00 22.34 12.45
CA ARG A 44 17.47 22.93 13.69
C ARG A 44 18.14 22.42 14.96
N GLY A 45 19.11 21.49 14.84
CA GLY A 45 19.86 20.95 15.98
C GLY A 45 19.04 20.04 16.90
N ILE A 46 17.83 19.63 16.49
CA ILE A 46 16.97 18.72 17.25
C ILE A 46 17.20 17.31 16.71
N ILE A 47 17.58 16.40 17.61
CA ILE A 47 17.83 15.00 17.27
C ILE A 47 16.94 14.06 18.08
N THR A 48 16.69 12.89 17.55
CA THR A 48 16.01 11.79 18.23
C THR A 48 16.69 10.46 17.89
N ASN A 49 16.70 9.54 18.85
CA ASN A 49 17.26 8.19 18.66
C ASN A 49 16.21 7.19 18.16
N ILE A 50 15.03 7.64 17.72
CA ILE A 50 14.00 6.76 17.17
C ILE A 50 14.52 6.12 15.88
N ASN A 51 14.45 4.79 15.83
CA ASN A 51 14.74 4.05 14.59
C ASN A 51 13.56 4.22 13.63
N THR A 52 13.69 5.19 12.73
CA THR A 52 12.61 5.56 11.80
C THR A 52 12.27 4.44 10.83
N THR A 53 13.20 3.54 10.49
CA THR A 53 12.94 2.41 9.57
C THR A 53 11.96 1.37 10.15
N LYS A 54 11.61 1.46 11.42
CA LYS A 54 10.58 0.62 12.04
C LYS A 54 9.20 1.26 12.07
N ILE A 55 9.08 2.53 11.72
CA ILE A 55 7.83 3.31 11.86
C ILE A 55 6.68 2.65 11.11
N TYR A 56 6.86 2.32 9.83
CA TYR A 56 5.78 1.74 9.02
C TYR A 56 5.30 0.39 9.56
N GLY A 57 6.22 -0.50 9.91
CA GLY A 57 5.89 -1.82 10.47
C GLY A 57 5.16 -1.72 11.81
N VAL A 58 5.65 -0.86 12.72
CA VAL A 58 5.00 -0.64 14.04
C VAL A 58 3.64 0.01 13.86
N SER A 59 3.50 0.98 12.96
CA SER A 59 2.23 1.63 12.65
C SER A 59 1.16 0.61 12.19
N ARG A 60 1.53 -0.32 11.31
CA ARG A 60 0.65 -1.41 10.85
C ARG A 60 0.28 -2.36 11.97
N MET A 61 1.25 -2.75 12.78
CA MET A 61 1.01 -3.61 13.95
C MET A 61 0.00 -2.99 14.91
N VAL A 62 0.20 -1.73 15.29
CA VAL A 62 -0.71 -1.00 16.20
C VAL A 62 -2.10 -0.89 15.59
N SER A 63 -2.20 -0.54 14.31
CA SER A 63 -3.47 -0.47 13.59
C SER A 63 -4.24 -1.81 13.64
N SER A 64 -3.55 -2.91 13.44
CA SER A 64 -4.15 -4.25 13.50
C SER A 64 -4.58 -4.62 14.91
N LEU A 65 -3.71 -4.44 15.92
CA LEU A 65 -4.01 -4.81 17.32
C LEU A 65 -5.15 -3.98 17.90
N MET A 66 -5.25 -2.71 17.53
CA MET A 66 -6.29 -1.81 18.01
C MET A 66 -7.57 -1.86 17.16
N ASN A 67 -7.57 -2.62 16.07
CA ASN A 67 -8.64 -2.61 15.07
C ASN A 67 -9.03 -1.19 14.61
N MET A 68 -8.02 -0.32 14.47
CA MET A 68 -8.19 1.06 14.02
C MET A 68 -7.44 1.27 12.70
N PRO A 69 -8.15 1.22 11.55
CA PRO A 69 -7.52 1.38 10.24
C PRO A 69 -6.86 2.75 10.09
N ILE A 70 -5.65 2.76 9.53
CA ILE A 70 -4.94 3.99 9.20
C ILE A 70 -5.63 4.65 8.00
N GLN A 71 -5.91 5.94 8.12
CA GLN A 71 -6.46 6.71 6.99
C GLN A 71 -5.49 6.65 5.80
N PRO A 72 -5.99 6.42 4.57
CA PRO A 72 -5.13 6.27 3.39
C PRO A 72 -4.20 7.46 3.13
N ASN A 73 -4.63 8.65 3.47
CA ASN A 73 -3.91 9.92 3.29
C ASN A 73 -3.16 10.38 4.56
N LYS A 74 -3.05 9.53 5.59
CA LYS A 74 -2.29 9.90 6.79
C LYS A 74 -0.83 10.13 6.43
N ALA A 75 -0.26 11.23 6.93
CA ALA A 75 1.14 11.54 6.71
C ALA A 75 2.04 10.39 7.19
N ILE A 76 3.13 10.14 6.49
CA ILE A 76 4.19 9.18 6.77
C ILE A 76 3.76 7.70 6.61
N VAL A 77 2.61 7.30 7.15
CA VAL A 77 2.22 5.87 7.27
C VAL A 77 0.96 5.50 6.48
N GLY A 78 0.25 6.46 5.93
CA GLY A 78 -0.91 6.19 5.06
C GLY A 78 -0.48 5.50 3.77
N ARG A 79 -1.32 4.63 3.23
CA ARG A 79 -1.00 3.91 1.98
C ARG A 79 -0.75 4.83 0.78
N ASN A 80 -1.27 6.07 0.82
CA ASN A 80 -1.10 7.06 -0.23
C ASN A 80 0.08 8.01 0.04
N ALA A 81 0.75 7.92 1.21
CA ALA A 81 1.77 8.88 1.62
C ALA A 81 2.95 8.98 0.63
N PHE A 82 3.30 7.86 -0.01
CA PHE A 82 4.36 7.76 -1.00
C PHE A 82 3.85 7.24 -2.35
N ALA A 83 2.53 7.31 -2.59
CA ALA A 83 1.92 6.83 -3.82
C ALA A 83 1.76 7.95 -4.84
N HIS A 84 2.28 7.77 -6.02
CA HIS A 84 2.14 8.68 -7.15
C HIS A 84 1.24 8.06 -8.22
N SER A 85 0.04 8.61 -8.41
CA SER A 85 -0.94 8.12 -9.38
C SER A 85 -0.98 8.94 -10.68
N SER A 86 -0.48 10.18 -10.67
CA SER A 86 -0.43 11.04 -11.84
C SER A 86 0.79 10.72 -12.72
N GLY A 87 0.59 10.58 -14.03
CA GLY A 87 1.67 10.29 -14.96
C GLY A 87 2.79 11.32 -14.94
N ILE A 88 2.48 12.61 -14.76
CA ILE A 88 3.47 13.70 -14.65
C ILE A 88 4.31 13.54 -13.37
N HIS A 89 3.67 13.21 -12.25
CA HIS A 89 4.38 12.97 -10.98
C HIS A 89 5.24 11.72 -11.05
N GLN A 90 4.74 10.65 -11.65
CA GLN A 90 5.49 9.40 -11.85
C GLN A 90 6.73 9.61 -12.73
N ASP A 91 6.59 10.34 -13.83
CA ASP A 91 7.73 10.70 -14.71
C ASP A 91 8.73 11.61 -13.96
N GLY A 92 8.25 12.56 -13.16
CA GLY A 92 9.08 13.43 -12.34
C GLY A 92 9.89 12.67 -11.29
N VAL A 93 9.26 11.75 -10.56
CA VAL A 93 9.92 10.88 -9.57
C VAL A 93 10.98 9.99 -10.22
N LEU A 94 10.70 9.45 -11.41
CA LEU A 94 11.66 8.62 -12.16
C LEU A 94 12.88 9.42 -12.64
N LYS A 95 12.72 10.72 -12.92
CA LYS A 95 13.81 11.60 -13.38
C LYS A 95 14.60 12.18 -12.21
N ASN A 96 13.91 12.66 -11.19
CA ASN A 96 14.49 13.22 -9.98
C ASN A 96 13.52 13.10 -8.81
N ARG A 97 13.76 12.10 -7.98
CA ARG A 97 12.93 11.74 -6.83
C ARG A 97 12.78 12.88 -5.82
N GLU A 98 13.87 13.58 -5.53
CA GLU A 98 13.90 14.67 -4.56
C GLU A 98 12.96 15.84 -4.89
N SER A 99 12.55 15.97 -6.17
CA SER A 99 11.58 16.99 -6.58
C SER A 99 10.18 16.78 -6.03
N TYR A 100 9.83 15.54 -5.64
CA TYR A 100 8.51 15.16 -5.15
C TYR A 100 8.53 14.48 -3.79
N GLU A 101 9.68 13.92 -3.38
CA GLU A 101 9.83 13.16 -2.14
C GLU A 101 10.98 13.72 -1.31
N ILE A 102 10.64 14.56 -0.31
CA ILE A 102 11.61 15.04 0.68
C ILE A 102 12.04 13.91 1.63
N ILE A 103 11.13 12.94 1.86
CA ILE A 103 11.34 11.78 2.71
C ILE A 103 11.44 10.55 1.82
N ASP A 104 12.56 9.83 1.88
CA ASP A 104 12.68 8.52 1.22
C ASP A 104 11.77 7.51 1.92
N PRO A 105 10.91 6.75 1.22
CA PRO A 105 10.12 5.66 1.80
C PRO A 105 10.94 4.67 2.64
N LYS A 106 12.18 4.40 2.24
CA LYS A 106 13.11 3.54 3.01
C LYS A 106 13.42 4.10 4.39
N ASP A 107 13.40 5.42 4.54
CA ASP A 107 13.62 6.08 5.83
C ASP A 107 12.57 5.71 6.87
N VAL A 108 11.40 5.28 6.45
CA VAL A 108 10.29 4.87 7.32
C VAL A 108 10.03 3.36 7.29
N GLY A 109 10.85 2.60 6.55
CA GLY A 109 10.76 1.15 6.46
C GLY A 109 9.76 0.65 5.41
N ILE A 110 9.53 1.45 4.38
CA ILE A 110 8.80 1.04 3.18
C ILE A 110 9.84 0.68 2.12
N ASP A 111 9.91 -0.59 1.72
CA ASP A 111 10.75 -1.01 0.61
C ASP A 111 10.28 -0.39 -0.71
N ASP A 112 11.22 -0.15 -1.62
CA ASP A 112 10.95 0.55 -2.88
C ASP A 112 9.73 -0.03 -3.59
N ASN A 113 8.86 0.86 -4.07
CA ASN A 113 7.89 0.68 -5.14
C ASN A 113 6.46 1.12 -4.83
N ALA A 114 6.32 2.34 -4.33
CA ALA A 114 5.00 2.94 -4.18
C ALA A 114 4.46 3.61 -5.47
N ILE A 115 4.95 3.23 -6.67
CA ILE A 115 4.25 3.61 -7.90
C ILE A 115 3.02 2.72 -8.01
N VAL A 116 1.89 3.24 -7.55
CA VAL A 116 0.59 2.58 -7.72
C VAL A 116 0.13 2.82 -9.16
N LEU A 117 0.03 1.74 -9.93
CA LEU A 117 -0.46 1.82 -11.29
C LEU A 117 -1.99 1.97 -11.30
N THR A 118 -2.46 3.01 -11.97
CA THR A 118 -3.87 3.36 -12.14
C THR A 118 -4.16 3.70 -13.59
N ALA A 119 -5.41 3.92 -13.96
CA ALA A 119 -5.79 4.41 -15.29
C ALA A 119 -5.09 5.72 -15.71
N ARG A 120 -4.52 6.45 -14.75
CA ARG A 120 -3.76 7.70 -15.01
C ARG A 120 -2.26 7.49 -15.16
N SER A 121 -1.77 6.27 -14.97
CA SER A 121 -0.34 5.95 -15.09
C SER A 121 0.08 5.92 -16.55
N GLY A 122 1.20 6.58 -16.85
CA GLY A 122 1.77 6.61 -18.19
C GLY A 122 2.59 5.35 -18.53
N ARG A 123 2.98 5.24 -19.80
CA ARG A 123 3.84 4.14 -20.31
C ARG A 123 5.15 4.00 -19.54
N ALA A 124 5.76 5.11 -19.12
CA ALA A 124 7.01 5.10 -18.35
C ALA A 124 6.86 4.37 -17.00
N ALA A 125 5.76 4.62 -16.30
CA ALA A 125 5.47 3.96 -15.03
C ALA A 125 5.23 2.45 -15.21
N LEU A 126 4.47 2.05 -16.22
CA LEU A 126 4.25 0.63 -16.54
C LEU A 126 5.57 -0.06 -16.93
N LYS A 127 6.38 0.58 -17.78
CA LYS A 127 7.71 0.08 -18.18
C LYS A 127 8.61 -0.13 -16.96
N HIS A 128 8.68 0.87 -16.08
CA HIS A 128 9.48 0.79 -14.86
C HIS A 128 9.00 -0.38 -13.97
N ARG A 129 7.69 -0.53 -13.76
CA ARG A 129 7.16 -1.63 -12.96
C ARG A 129 7.47 -2.99 -13.55
N LEU A 130 7.34 -3.14 -14.87
CA LEU A 130 7.73 -4.36 -15.58
C LEU A 130 9.22 -4.67 -15.39
N GLN A 131 10.10 -3.68 -15.46
CA GLN A 131 11.54 -3.84 -15.22
C GLN A 131 11.82 -4.31 -13.78
N VAL A 132 11.15 -3.73 -12.78
CA VAL A 132 11.24 -4.17 -11.38
C VAL A 132 10.81 -5.63 -11.22
N LEU A 133 9.80 -6.06 -11.97
CA LEU A 133 9.31 -7.45 -12.00
C LEU A 133 10.18 -8.38 -12.87
N GLY A 134 11.31 -7.88 -13.39
CA GLY A 134 12.25 -8.64 -14.22
C GLY A 134 11.73 -8.90 -15.63
N VAL A 135 10.82 -8.07 -16.13
CA VAL A 135 10.24 -8.18 -17.48
C VAL A 135 10.72 -7.05 -18.36
N GLU A 136 11.49 -7.38 -19.39
CA GLU A 136 11.88 -6.46 -20.45
C GLU A 136 11.04 -6.72 -21.70
N LEU A 137 10.44 -5.67 -22.23
CA LEU A 137 9.62 -5.70 -23.45
C LEU A 137 10.20 -4.77 -24.51
N SER A 138 10.09 -5.16 -25.78
CA SER A 138 10.30 -4.24 -26.89
C SER A 138 9.25 -3.12 -26.87
N GLN A 139 9.55 -1.98 -27.50
CA GLN A 139 8.64 -0.84 -27.53
C GLN A 139 7.26 -1.22 -28.09
N GLU A 140 7.21 -2.00 -29.16
CA GLU A 140 5.96 -2.45 -29.78
C GLU A 140 5.11 -3.33 -28.86
N LYS A 141 5.77 -4.21 -28.07
CA LYS A 141 5.08 -5.05 -27.08
C LYS A 141 4.61 -4.22 -25.89
N LEU A 142 5.42 -3.27 -25.44
CA LEU A 142 5.06 -2.35 -24.37
C LEU A 142 3.80 -1.55 -24.71
N ASP A 143 3.70 -1.04 -25.95
CA ASP A 143 2.52 -0.28 -26.40
C ASP A 143 1.25 -1.14 -26.38
N LYS A 144 1.31 -2.38 -26.84
CA LYS A 144 0.17 -3.33 -26.76
C LYS A 144 -0.22 -3.63 -25.31
N VAL A 145 0.77 -3.93 -24.46
CA VAL A 145 0.52 -4.20 -23.03
C VAL A 145 -0.05 -2.96 -22.35
N TYR A 146 0.36 -1.77 -22.74
CA TYR A 146 -0.17 -0.53 -22.18
C TYR A 146 -1.64 -0.29 -22.56
N GLU A 147 -2.05 -0.62 -23.78
CA GLU A 147 -3.46 -0.54 -24.20
C GLU A 147 -4.35 -1.50 -23.38
N GLU A 148 -3.90 -2.73 -23.21
CA GLU A 148 -4.62 -3.71 -22.38
C GLU A 148 -4.61 -3.32 -20.88
N PHE A 149 -3.51 -2.75 -20.41
CA PHE A 149 -3.40 -2.18 -19.06
C PHE A 149 -4.46 -1.09 -18.83
N LEU A 150 -4.65 -0.16 -19.76
CA LEU A 150 -5.68 0.87 -19.63
C LEU A 150 -7.09 0.28 -19.54
N LYS A 151 -7.41 -0.70 -20.40
CA LYS A 151 -8.71 -1.40 -20.35
C LYS A 151 -8.93 -2.11 -19.01
N LEU A 152 -7.88 -2.69 -18.44
CA LEU A 152 -7.94 -3.32 -17.13
C LEU A 152 -8.12 -2.29 -16.02
N ALA A 153 -7.38 -1.17 -16.07
CA ALA A 153 -7.41 -0.11 -15.09
C ALA A 153 -8.76 0.64 -15.04
N ASP A 154 -9.50 0.67 -16.13
CA ASP A 154 -10.87 1.20 -16.16
C ASP A 154 -11.87 0.29 -15.42
N ARG A 155 -11.58 -1.01 -15.32
CA ARG A 155 -12.47 -2.00 -14.70
C ARG A 155 -12.04 -2.36 -13.26
N LYS A 156 -10.76 -2.26 -12.96
CA LYS A 156 -10.17 -2.67 -11.68
C LYS A 156 -9.40 -1.51 -11.06
N LYS A 157 -9.84 -1.05 -9.89
CA LYS A 157 -9.27 0.13 -9.21
C LYS A 157 -7.83 -0.08 -8.75
N ASP A 158 -7.51 -1.25 -8.24
CA ASP A 158 -6.18 -1.60 -7.71
C ASP A 158 -5.57 -2.68 -8.60
N ILE A 159 -4.61 -2.30 -9.45
CA ILE A 159 -3.87 -3.23 -10.31
C ILE A 159 -2.64 -3.73 -9.55
N ASN A 160 -2.51 -5.03 -9.44
CA ASN A 160 -1.40 -5.68 -8.77
C ASN A 160 -0.34 -6.19 -9.78
N ASP A 161 0.77 -6.72 -9.24
CA ASP A 161 1.88 -7.22 -10.06
C ASP A 161 1.52 -8.42 -10.91
N ASP A 162 0.65 -9.30 -10.41
CA ASP A 162 0.20 -10.48 -11.15
C ASP A 162 -0.63 -10.07 -12.37
N ASP A 163 -1.46 -9.03 -12.24
CA ASP A 163 -2.20 -8.46 -13.37
C ASP A 163 -1.24 -7.97 -14.48
N ILE A 164 -0.16 -7.29 -14.07
CA ILE A 164 0.84 -6.74 -14.99
C ILE A 164 1.62 -7.85 -15.68
N LEU A 165 2.02 -8.88 -14.93
CA LEU A 165 2.73 -10.04 -15.47
C LEU A 165 1.86 -10.82 -16.46
N MET A 166 0.56 -10.97 -16.15
CA MET A 166 -0.40 -11.59 -17.06
C MET A 166 -0.51 -10.81 -18.38
N LEU A 167 -0.65 -9.48 -18.32
CA LEU A 167 -0.69 -8.63 -19.51
C LEU A 167 0.59 -8.70 -20.33
N ALA A 168 1.74 -8.87 -19.68
CA ALA A 168 3.04 -9.02 -20.34
C ALA A 168 3.26 -10.42 -20.98
N GLY A 169 2.27 -11.34 -20.87
CA GLY A 169 2.37 -12.71 -21.37
C GLY A 169 3.37 -13.59 -20.61
N LYS A 170 3.75 -13.17 -19.41
CA LYS A 170 4.55 -13.97 -18.48
C LYS A 170 3.63 -14.59 -17.43
N ASP A 171 2.82 -15.53 -17.88
CA ASP A 171 2.03 -16.36 -17.00
C ASP A 171 2.94 -17.09 -16.01
N ARG A 172 2.80 -16.76 -14.75
CA ARG A 172 3.21 -17.66 -13.68
C ARG A 172 2.18 -18.79 -13.67
N THR A 173 2.40 -19.81 -14.49
CA THR A 173 1.59 -21.01 -14.65
C THR A 173 1.24 -21.74 -13.33
N ALA A 174 1.69 -21.25 -12.20
CA ALA A 174 1.36 -21.77 -10.88
C ALA A 174 0.04 -21.21 -10.30
N MET A 175 -0.41 -20.01 -10.69
CA MET A 175 -1.63 -19.40 -10.12
C MET A 175 -2.93 -19.77 -10.86
N HIS A 176 -2.87 -20.11 -12.14
CA HIS A 176 -4.04 -20.61 -12.88
C HIS A 176 -4.45 -22.04 -12.53
N ARG A 177 -3.76 -22.67 -11.59
CA ARG A 177 -4.13 -24.01 -11.12
C ARG A 177 -5.36 -24.01 -10.20
N ILE A 178 -5.75 -22.84 -9.65
CA ILE A 178 -6.89 -22.74 -8.75
C ILE A 178 -7.94 -21.81 -9.37
N LYS A 179 -9.09 -22.38 -9.70
CA LYS A 179 -10.25 -21.66 -10.22
C LYS A 179 -11.41 -21.82 -9.26
N LEU A 180 -11.99 -20.70 -8.83
CA LEU A 180 -13.25 -20.71 -8.10
C LEU A 180 -14.38 -21.03 -9.08
N GLU A 181 -15.06 -22.17 -8.93
CA GLU A 181 -16.20 -22.55 -9.76
C GLU A 181 -17.51 -21.98 -9.21
N TYR A 182 -17.72 -22.12 -7.88
CA TYR A 182 -18.80 -21.40 -7.21
C TYR A 182 -18.47 -21.10 -5.74
N LEU A 183 -19.11 -20.09 -5.22
CA LEU A 183 -19.19 -19.76 -3.80
C LEU A 183 -20.66 -19.42 -3.49
N GLN A 184 -21.23 -20.13 -2.54
CA GLN A 184 -22.57 -19.86 -2.04
C GLN A 184 -22.49 -19.60 -0.54
N VAL A 185 -23.07 -18.48 -0.09
CA VAL A 185 -23.19 -18.17 1.32
C VAL A 185 -24.66 -18.00 1.66
N THR A 186 -25.14 -18.71 2.65
CA THR A 186 -26.49 -18.58 3.18
C THR A 186 -26.41 -18.09 4.61
N SER A 187 -27.05 -16.95 4.87
CA SER A 187 -27.06 -16.33 6.19
C SER A 187 -28.41 -15.63 6.39
N GLY A 188 -28.89 -15.58 7.63
CA GLY A 188 -30.16 -14.93 7.95
C GLY A 188 -30.44 -14.92 9.46
N VAL A 189 -31.44 -14.12 9.88
CA VAL A 189 -31.85 -14.04 11.27
C VAL A 189 -32.41 -15.39 11.72
N GLY A 190 -31.85 -15.96 12.78
CA GLY A 190 -32.24 -17.25 13.32
C GLY A 190 -31.74 -18.49 12.54
N LEU A 191 -30.91 -18.28 11.50
CA LEU A 191 -30.27 -19.36 10.75
C LEU A 191 -28.78 -19.44 11.10
N GLN A 192 -28.26 -20.67 11.14
CA GLN A 192 -26.81 -20.86 11.17
C GLN A 192 -26.25 -20.56 9.77
N SER A 193 -25.30 -19.63 9.71
CA SER A 193 -24.65 -19.30 8.45
C SER A 193 -23.83 -20.46 7.92
N VAL A 194 -23.98 -20.75 6.64
CA VAL A 194 -23.26 -21.82 5.93
C VAL A 194 -22.66 -21.26 4.65
N ALA A 195 -21.40 -21.58 4.41
CA ALA A 195 -20.73 -21.32 3.14
C ALA A 195 -20.38 -22.64 2.45
N SER A 196 -20.62 -22.70 1.15
CA SER A 196 -20.20 -23.80 0.27
C SER A 196 -19.31 -23.24 -0.84
N ILE A 197 -18.19 -23.90 -1.08
CA ILE A 197 -17.20 -23.47 -2.08
C ILE A 197 -16.83 -24.67 -2.95
N CYS A 198 -16.64 -24.43 -4.24
CA CYS A 198 -16.04 -25.38 -5.17
C CYS A 198 -14.84 -24.72 -5.85
N LEU A 199 -13.70 -25.37 -5.73
CA LEU A 199 -12.46 -25.01 -6.38
C LEU A 199 -12.06 -26.07 -7.40
N ASN A 200 -11.59 -25.64 -8.55
CA ASN A 200 -10.87 -26.51 -9.47
C ASN A 200 -9.37 -26.23 -9.28
N ILE A 201 -8.65 -27.24 -8.85
CA ILE A 201 -7.20 -27.15 -8.60
C ILE A 201 -6.50 -28.10 -9.56
N ALA A 202 -5.79 -27.52 -10.53
CA ALA A 202 -5.04 -28.27 -11.54
C ALA A 202 -5.90 -29.30 -12.35
N GLY A 203 -7.20 -29.03 -12.53
CA GLY A 203 -8.13 -29.89 -13.24
C GLY A 203 -8.96 -30.80 -12.33
N GLU A 204 -8.62 -30.92 -11.05
CA GLU A 204 -9.40 -31.65 -10.05
C GLU A 204 -10.35 -30.73 -9.30
N ARG A 205 -11.55 -31.23 -9.04
CA ARG A 205 -12.63 -30.50 -8.39
C ARG A 205 -12.68 -30.82 -6.90
N PHE A 206 -12.63 -29.77 -6.08
CA PHE A 206 -12.69 -29.86 -4.62
C PHE A 206 -13.90 -29.08 -4.12
N GLU A 207 -14.75 -29.75 -3.36
CA GLU A 207 -15.91 -29.11 -2.72
C GLU A 207 -15.77 -29.17 -1.21
N ALA A 208 -16.15 -28.08 -0.55
CA ALA A 208 -16.20 -27.97 0.91
C ALA A 208 -17.39 -27.13 1.32
N ALA A 209 -17.96 -27.46 2.48
CA ALA A 209 -18.96 -26.64 3.14
C ALA A 209 -18.63 -26.53 4.62
N ALA A 210 -18.83 -25.36 5.18
CA ALA A 210 -18.63 -25.10 6.60
C ALA A 210 -19.72 -24.17 7.14
N SER A 211 -20.06 -24.32 8.41
CA SER A 211 -20.93 -23.41 9.14
C SER A 211 -20.08 -22.49 10.04
N GLY A 212 -20.55 -21.27 10.22
CA GLY A 212 -19.88 -20.25 11.01
C GLY A 212 -20.86 -19.24 11.59
N ASN A 213 -20.32 -18.19 12.19
CA ASN A 213 -21.12 -17.13 12.84
C ASN A 213 -21.61 -16.02 11.88
N GLY A 214 -21.44 -16.21 10.59
CA GLY A 214 -21.82 -15.26 9.56
C GLY A 214 -20.65 -14.85 8.68
N PRO A 215 -20.92 -14.06 7.62
CA PRO A 215 -19.88 -13.47 6.78
C PRO A 215 -19.27 -12.30 7.54
N VAL A 216 -18.16 -12.51 8.21
CA VAL A 216 -17.37 -11.45 8.84
C VAL A 216 -16.06 -11.34 8.13
#